data_f9659dbaf84735916c042f7393f862c4
#
_entry.id   f9659dbaf84735916c042f7393f862c4
#
_cell.length_a   1.000
_cell.length_b   1.000
_cell.length_c   1.000
_cell.angle_alpha   90.00
_cell.angle_beta   90.00
_cell.angle_gamma   90.00
#
_symmetry.space_group_name_H-M   'P 1'
#
loop_
_entity.id
_entity.type
_entity.pdbx_description
1 polymer ?
#
loop_
_entity_poly.entity_id
_entity_poly.type
_entity_poly.pdbx_seq_one_letter_code
_entity_poly.pdbx_strand_id
1 'polypeptide(L)'
;MSSSILKFSNVTVETSGDYETGLSDVSFEIGAGDLLLVRIERENERLPLADASQGLLQTERGTVRFLGDDWTTLSAEQAAAERGKIGRLFEDEGWISDLDVDENILLSQLHHTNRTEAEIMDEALQFARVFGLPGLPRGRPGKIRRWDLRKAACIRAFLGRPALIILEQPARGVYADFIAPLLDAVQFARRRAAAVLWTVTDPQIWNRAVRNATASARMHGSQLQMEASR
;
A
#
# COMPACT_ATOMS: atom_id res chain seq x y z
N MET A 1 21.47 7.43 10.07
CA MET A 1 20.85 7.47 8.73
C MET A 1 19.72 6.46 8.75
N SER A 2 18.49 6.87 8.43
CA SER A 2 17.35 5.93 8.34
C SER A 2 17.66 4.91 7.24
N SER A 3 17.43 3.61 7.49
CA SER A 3 17.64 2.61 6.45
C SER A 3 16.62 2.78 5.35
N SER A 4 17.06 2.79 4.09
CA SER A 4 16.18 2.86 2.91
C SER A 4 15.28 1.63 2.86
N ILE A 5 13.96 1.84 2.77
CA ILE A 5 12.99 0.75 2.64
C ILE A 5 12.61 0.57 1.18
N LEU A 6 12.28 1.66 0.47
CA LEU A 6 11.95 1.63 -0.94
C LEU A 6 12.69 2.74 -1.65
N LYS A 7 13.38 2.43 -2.76
CA LYS A 7 14.11 3.38 -3.57
C LYS A 7 13.84 3.17 -5.06
N PHE A 8 13.41 4.22 -5.70
CA PHE A 8 13.34 4.37 -7.14
C PHE A 8 14.51 5.21 -7.63
N SER A 9 15.20 4.74 -8.66
CA SER A 9 16.35 5.45 -9.26
C SER A 9 16.17 5.51 -10.78
N ASN A 10 15.72 6.66 -11.29
CA ASN A 10 15.48 6.95 -12.71
C ASN A 10 14.59 5.91 -13.41
N VAL A 11 13.52 5.50 -12.73
CA VAL A 11 12.65 4.40 -13.16
C VAL A 11 11.75 4.83 -14.30
N THR A 12 11.79 4.07 -15.39
CA THR A 12 10.85 4.16 -16.51
C THR A 12 10.14 2.82 -16.66
N VAL A 13 8.81 2.88 -16.73
CA VAL A 13 7.92 1.74 -17.00
C VAL A 13 7.01 2.15 -18.14
N GLU A 14 6.98 1.36 -19.21
CA GLU A 14 6.09 1.59 -20.34
C GLU A 14 4.63 1.41 -19.95
N THR A 15 3.76 2.11 -20.67
CA THR A 15 2.32 1.90 -20.57
C THR A 15 1.96 0.55 -21.17
N SER A 16 1.36 -0.32 -20.37
CA SER A 16 0.93 -1.65 -20.84
C SER A 16 -0.30 -2.14 -20.08
N GLY A 17 -1.17 -2.85 -20.77
CA GLY A 17 -2.29 -3.56 -20.15
C GLY A 17 -3.28 -2.63 -19.45
N ASP A 18 -3.34 -2.71 -18.12
CA ASP A 18 -4.36 -2.06 -17.29
C ASP A 18 -3.98 -0.63 -16.85
N TYR A 19 -2.86 -0.06 -17.33
CA TYR A 19 -2.40 1.27 -16.94
C TYR A 19 -2.65 2.28 -18.06
N GLU A 20 -3.28 3.41 -17.72
CA GLU A 20 -3.47 4.53 -18.67
C GLU A 20 -2.18 5.30 -18.90
N THR A 21 -1.27 5.28 -17.94
CA THR A 21 -0.02 6.04 -17.97
C THR A 21 1.12 5.19 -17.38
N GLY A 22 2.31 5.23 -18.00
CA GLY A 22 3.53 4.62 -17.48
C GLY A 22 4.22 5.47 -16.40
N LEU A 23 5.49 5.15 -16.13
CA LEU A 23 6.39 5.98 -15.32
C LEU A 23 7.54 6.47 -16.20
N SER A 24 7.96 7.72 -16.06
CA SER A 24 9.06 8.31 -16.82
C SER A 24 10.05 9.00 -15.88
N ASP A 25 11.26 8.44 -15.77
CA ASP A 25 12.38 8.98 -14.98
C ASP A 25 12.02 9.26 -13.51
N VAL A 26 11.27 8.35 -12.88
CA VAL A 26 10.80 8.51 -11.51
C VAL A 26 11.90 8.16 -10.52
N SER A 27 12.20 9.10 -9.62
CA SER A 27 13.21 8.93 -8.56
C SER A 27 12.68 9.44 -7.23
N PHE A 28 12.70 8.59 -6.20
CA PHE A 28 12.44 8.94 -4.80
C PHE A 28 12.99 7.86 -3.87
N GLU A 29 13.07 8.18 -2.60
CA GLU A 29 13.47 7.24 -1.55
C GLU A 29 12.62 7.46 -0.31
N ILE A 30 12.16 6.38 0.31
CA ILE A 30 11.46 6.38 1.59
C ILE A 30 12.16 5.43 2.56
N GLY A 31 12.45 5.94 3.75
CA GLY A 31 13.11 5.20 4.82
C GLY A 31 12.12 4.64 5.85
N ALA A 32 12.69 3.97 6.85
CA ALA A 32 11.93 3.43 7.96
C ALA A 32 11.18 4.55 8.72
N GLY A 33 9.88 4.39 8.89
CA GLY A 33 9.00 5.35 9.55
C GLY A 33 8.56 6.54 8.67
N ASP A 34 8.95 6.58 7.40
CA ASP A 34 8.53 7.63 6.48
C ASP A 34 7.11 7.41 5.94
N LEU A 35 6.45 8.50 5.59
CA LEU A 35 5.22 8.53 4.80
C LEU A 35 5.44 9.41 3.58
N LEU A 36 5.48 8.81 2.40
CA LEU A 36 5.40 9.51 1.12
C LEU A 36 3.93 9.55 0.68
N LEU A 37 3.36 10.76 0.64
CA LEU A 37 2.03 10.99 0.12
C LEU A 37 2.12 11.46 -1.33
N VAL A 38 1.49 10.74 -2.25
CA VAL A 38 1.51 11.03 -3.69
C VAL A 38 0.11 11.45 -4.16
N ARG A 39 -0.02 12.68 -4.64
CA ARG A 39 -1.25 13.15 -5.28
C ARG A 39 -1.29 12.73 -6.73
N ILE A 40 -2.37 12.06 -7.12
CA ILE A 40 -2.69 11.75 -8.50
C ILE A 40 -3.72 12.78 -8.97
N GLU A 41 -3.50 13.43 -10.11
CA GLU A 41 -4.35 14.54 -10.56
C GLU A 41 -5.66 14.08 -11.20
N ARG A 42 -5.63 12.95 -11.88
CA ARG A 42 -6.81 12.41 -12.59
C ARG A 42 -7.47 11.31 -11.75
N GLU A 43 -8.77 11.45 -11.52
CA GLU A 43 -9.58 10.35 -10.99
C GLU A 43 -9.58 9.18 -11.97
N ASN A 44 -9.47 7.97 -11.45
CA ASN A 44 -9.39 6.71 -12.19
C ASN A 44 -8.11 6.50 -13.02
N GLU A 45 -7.10 7.33 -12.89
CA GLU A 45 -5.80 7.07 -13.52
C GLU A 45 -5.08 5.94 -12.77
N ARG A 46 -4.95 4.79 -13.40
CA ARG A 46 -4.18 3.67 -12.88
C ARG A 46 -2.72 3.85 -13.25
N LEU A 47 -1.90 3.93 -12.22
CA LEU A 47 -0.45 4.12 -12.35
C LEU A 47 0.28 2.86 -11.90
N PRO A 48 1.36 2.46 -12.60
CA PRO A 48 2.13 1.26 -12.26
C PRO A 48 3.01 1.43 -11.01
N LEU A 49 2.87 2.53 -10.25
CA LEU A 49 3.73 2.88 -9.12
C LEU A 49 3.74 1.81 -8.02
N ALA A 50 2.56 1.30 -7.66
CA ALA A 50 2.41 0.27 -6.62
C ALA A 50 3.00 -1.08 -7.08
N ASP A 51 2.74 -1.48 -8.32
CA ASP A 51 3.24 -2.74 -8.87
C ASP A 51 4.75 -2.69 -9.13
N ALA A 52 5.28 -1.56 -9.60
CA ALA A 52 6.70 -1.35 -9.70
C ALA A 52 7.39 -1.39 -8.33
N SER A 53 6.75 -0.82 -7.28
CA SER A 53 7.26 -0.88 -5.90
C SER A 53 7.39 -2.31 -5.36
N GLN A 54 6.60 -3.25 -5.87
CA GLN A 54 6.63 -4.67 -5.51
C GLN A 54 7.42 -5.56 -6.47
N GLY A 55 8.09 -4.96 -7.48
CA GLY A 55 8.79 -5.73 -8.50
C GLY A 55 7.87 -6.66 -9.31
N LEU A 56 6.63 -6.25 -9.53
CA LEU A 56 5.66 -6.98 -10.36
C LEU A 56 5.73 -6.56 -11.83
N LEU A 57 6.45 -5.48 -12.12
CA LEU A 57 6.65 -4.94 -13.46
C LEU A 57 8.14 -4.90 -13.80
N GLN A 58 8.45 -5.17 -15.05
CA GLN A 58 9.77 -4.97 -15.58
C GLN A 58 9.99 -3.47 -15.85
N THR A 59 11.09 -2.92 -15.36
CA THR A 59 11.50 -1.56 -15.68
C THR A 59 12.22 -1.53 -17.03
N GLU A 60 11.89 -0.57 -17.89
CA GLU A 60 12.65 -0.32 -19.12
C GLU A 60 14.01 0.31 -18.80
N ARG A 61 14.02 1.22 -17.82
CA ARG A 61 15.22 1.90 -17.31
C ARG A 61 15.14 2.09 -15.81
N GLY A 62 16.30 2.29 -15.21
CA GLY A 62 16.42 2.53 -13.78
C GLY A 62 16.25 1.28 -12.95
N THR A 63 16.20 1.46 -11.64
CA THR A 63 16.10 0.36 -10.68
C THR A 63 15.13 0.67 -9.57
N VAL A 64 14.39 -0.36 -9.14
CA VAL A 64 13.56 -0.32 -7.92
C VAL A 64 14.17 -1.27 -6.90
N ARG A 65 14.52 -0.73 -5.73
CA ARG A 65 15.08 -1.50 -4.62
C ARG A 65 14.15 -1.51 -3.43
N PHE A 66 13.99 -2.68 -2.85
CA PHE A 66 13.27 -2.88 -1.61
C PHE A 66 14.20 -3.50 -0.56
N LEU A 67 14.29 -2.89 0.62
CA LEU A 67 15.24 -3.25 1.71
C LEU A 67 16.70 -3.36 1.24
N GLY A 68 17.08 -2.63 0.20
CA GLY A 68 18.39 -2.62 -0.41
C GLY A 68 18.55 -3.54 -1.62
N ASP A 69 17.69 -4.55 -1.78
CA ASP A 69 17.75 -5.51 -2.88
C ASP A 69 17.03 -4.98 -4.13
N ASP A 70 17.65 -5.17 -5.28
CA ASP A 70 17.07 -4.84 -6.58
C ASP A 70 16.17 -5.99 -7.03
N TRP A 71 14.89 -5.69 -7.32
CA TRP A 71 13.92 -6.70 -7.74
C TRP A 71 14.36 -7.54 -8.93
N THR A 72 15.15 -6.96 -9.85
CA THR A 72 15.62 -7.65 -11.06
C THR A 72 16.69 -8.69 -10.78
N THR A 73 17.34 -8.64 -9.61
CA THR A 73 18.40 -9.58 -9.21
C THR A 73 17.92 -10.73 -8.36
N LEU A 74 16.66 -10.66 -7.89
CA LEU A 74 16.08 -11.68 -7.02
C LEU A 74 15.55 -12.87 -7.82
N SER A 75 15.73 -14.08 -7.28
CA SER A 75 15.00 -15.25 -7.77
C SER A 75 13.50 -15.10 -7.49
N ALA A 76 12.65 -15.89 -8.19
CA ALA A 76 11.22 -15.87 -7.95
C ALA A 76 10.84 -16.15 -6.48
N GLU A 77 11.54 -17.07 -5.82
CA GLU A 77 11.35 -17.43 -4.42
C GLU A 77 11.75 -16.28 -3.48
N GLN A 78 12.94 -15.67 -3.72
CA GLN A 78 13.38 -14.50 -2.96
C GLN A 78 12.41 -13.33 -3.12
N ALA A 79 11.99 -13.02 -4.36
CA ALA A 79 11.04 -11.97 -4.63
C ALA A 79 9.67 -12.22 -3.95
N ALA A 80 9.20 -13.48 -3.91
CA ALA A 80 7.99 -13.84 -3.19
C ALA A 80 8.13 -13.61 -1.68
N ALA A 81 9.27 -14.01 -1.08
CA ALA A 81 9.55 -13.78 0.33
C ALA A 81 9.63 -12.28 0.68
N GLU A 82 10.26 -11.47 -0.18
CA GLU A 82 10.31 -10.01 0.02
C GLU A 82 8.93 -9.36 -0.10
N ARG A 83 8.08 -9.79 -1.05
CA ARG A 83 6.69 -9.32 -1.16
C ARG A 83 5.86 -9.64 0.08
N GLY A 84 6.16 -10.74 0.79
CA GLY A 84 5.53 -11.08 2.07
C GLY A 84 5.75 -10.04 3.18
N LYS A 85 6.75 -9.14 3.03
CA LYS A 85 7.03 -8.03 3.95
C LYS A 85 6.32 -6.73 3.55
N ILE A 86 5.49 -6.76 2.50
CA ILE A 86 4.75 -5.60 1.99
C ILE A 86 3.26 -5.77 2.23
N GLY A 87 2.67 -4.87 2.99
CA GLY A 87 1.23 -4.75 3.09
C GLY A 87 0.68 -3.87 1.98
N ARG A 88 -0.36 -4.31 1.27
CA ARG A 88 -0.95 -3.52 0.19
C ARG A 88 -2.47 -3.45 0.28
N LEU A 89 -2.98 -2.25 0.17
CA LEU A 89 -4.36 -1.98 -0.16
C LEU A 89 -4.42 -1.61 -1.64
N PHE A 90 -4.98 -2.49 -2.46
CA PHE A 90 -5.18 -2.28 -3.90
C PHE A 90 -6.29 -1.27 -4.15
N GLU A 91 -6.23 -0.56 -5.25
CA GLU A 91 -7.29 0.37 -5.64
C GLU A 91 -8.65 -0.34 -5.78
N ASP A 92 -8.68 -1.51 -6.43
CA ASP A 92 -9.87 -2.37 -6.58
C ASP A 92 -9.94 -3.47 -5.50
N GLU A 93 -9.26 -3.24 -4.36
CA GLU A 93 -9.25 -4.08 -3.16
C GLU A 93 -8.58 -5.46 -3.32
N GLY A 94 -8.46 -6.02 -4.53
CA GLY A 94 -7.72 -7.26 -4.84
C GLY A 94 -8.19 -8.47 -4.02
N TRP A 95 -9.49 -8.78 -4.06
CA TRP A 95 -10.08 -9.93 -3.38
C TRP A 95 -10.01 -11.19 -4.24
N ILE A 96 -9.65 -12.31 -3.62
CA ILE A 96 -9.83 -13.64 -4.19
C ILE A 96 -11.32 -14.00 -4.01
N SER A 97 -12.06 -14.08 -5.10
CA SER A 97 -13.52 -14.25 -5.12
C SER A 97 -13.99 -15.55 -4.47
N ASP A 98 -13.17 -16.59 -4.53
CA ASP A 98 -13.48 -17.93 -4.04
C ASP A 98 -13.10 -18.17 -2.56
N LEU A 99 -12.53 -17.15 -1.91
CA LEU A 99 -12.27 -17.13 -0.48
C LEU A 99 -13.22 -16.19 0.23
N ASP A 100 -13.53 -16.48 1.48
CA ASP A 100 -14.25 -15.53 2.33
C ASP A 100 -13.35 -14.33 2.67
N VAL A 101 -13.94 -13.21 3.09
CA VAL A 101 -13.16 -11.98 3.33
C VAL A 101 -12.18 -12.15 4.49
N ASP A 102 -12.56 -12.84 5.56
CA ASP A 102 -11.65 -13.16 6.66
C ASP A 102 -10.50 -14.08 6.22
N GLU A 103 -10.75 -15.10 5.39
CA GLU A 103 -9.71 -15.93 4.78
C GLU A 103 -8.74 -15.09 3.94
N ASN A 104 -9.25 -14.20 3.09
CA ASN A 104 -8.44 -13.26 2.30
C ASN A 104 -7.55 -12.36 3.17
N ILE A 105 -8.05 -11.90 4.33
CA ILE A 105 -7.30 -11.06 5.25
C ILE A 105 -6.11 -11.83 5.84
N LEU A 106 -6.32 -13.07 6.24
CA LEU A 106 -5.30 -13.87 6.94
C LEU A 106 -4.27 -14.49 5.99
N LEU A 107 -4.63 -14.69 4.72
CA LEU A 107 -3.89 -15.51 3.76
C LEU A 107 -2.40 -15.18 3.68
N SER A 108 -2.06 -13.90 3.53
CA SER A 108 -0.65 -13.48 3.40
C SER A 108 0.17 -13.84 4.64
N GLN A 109 -0.38 -13.64 5.82
CA GLN A 109 0.32 -13.94 7.07
C GLN A 109 0.46 -15.46 7.30
N LEU A 110 -0.56 -16.23 6.95
CA LEU A 110 -0.51 -17.70 7.00
C LEU A 110 0.54 -18.27 6.04
N HIS A 111 0.71 -17.64 4.88
CA HIS A 111 1.65 -18.11 3.86
C HIS A 111 3.10 -17.70 4.15
N HIS A 112 3.33 -16.49 4.66
CA HIS A 112 4.67 -15.91 4.78
C HIS A 112 5.24 -15.93 6.21
N THR A 113 4.49 -16.40 7.21
CA THR A 113 4.96 -16.41 8.60
C THR A 113 4.69 -17.74 9.27
N ASN A 114 5.38 -18.01 10.38
CA ASN A 114 5.14 -19.19 11.22
C ASN A 114 4.11 -18.91 12.35
N ARG A 115 3.32 -17.85 12.22
CA ARG A 115 2.29 -17.50 13.20
C ARG A 115 1.11 -18.46 13.07
N THR A 116 0.50 -18.75 14.19
CA THR A 116 -0.75 -19.53 14.22
C THR A 116 -1.91 -18.68 13.67
N GLU A 117 -2.91 -19.35 13.11
CA GLU A 117 -4.13 -18.68 12.64
C GLU A 117 -4.80 -17.87 13.77
N ALA A 118 -4.82 -18.39 14.99
CA ALA A 118 -5.38 -17.71 16.15
C ALA A 118 -4.67 -16.38 16.45
N GLU A 119 -3.34 -16.35 16.42
CA GLU A 119 -2.55 -15.12 16.65
C GLU A 119 -2.80 -14.07 15.55
N ILE A 120 -2.94 -14.51 14.30
CA ILE A 120 -3.22 -13.63 13.16
C ILE A 120 -4.66 -13.09 13.26
N MET A 121 -5.61 -13.97 13.59
CA MET A 121 -7.02 -13.62 13.78
C MET A 121 -7.19 -12.59 14.90
N ASP A 122 -6.52 -12.77 16.05
CA ASP A 122 -6.59 -11.84 17.17
C ASP A 122 -6.08 -10.44 16.78
N GLU A 123 -4.97 -10.37 16.05
CA GLU A 123 -4.46 -9.08 15.55
C GLU A 123 -5.42 -8.46 14.51
N ALA A 124 -5.96 -9.25 13.59
CA ALA A 124 -6.92 -8.80 12.60
C ALA A 124 -8.20 -8.23 13.26
N LEU A 125 -8.68 -8.86 14.34
CA LEU A 125 -9.81 -8.37 15.13
C LEU A 125 -9.50 -7.06 15.86
N GLN A 126 -8.25 -6.82 16.28
CA GLN A 126 -7.84 -5.52 16.83
C GLN A 126 -7.93 -4.43 15.77
N PHE A 127 -7.42 -4.67 14.56
CA PHE A 127 -7.57 -3.73 13.45
C PHE A 127 -9.03 -3.54 13.02
N ALA A 128 -9.88 -4.58 13.07
CA ALA A 128 -11.30 -4.46 12.80
C ALA A 128 -11.95 -3.41 13.72
N ARG A 129 -11.64 -3.44 15.02
CA ARG A 129 -12.12 -2.43 15.98
C ARG A 129 -11.61 -1.02 15.66
N VAL A 130 -10.31 -0.89 15.32
CA VAL A 130 -9.71 0.40 14.93
C VAL A 130 -10.45 0.99 13.71
N PHE A 131 -10.78 0.17 12.72
CA PHE A 131 -11.48 0.61 11.52
C PHE A 131 -13.01 0.63 11.65
N GLY A 132 -13.54 0.40 12.86
CA GLY A 132 -14.98 0.49 13.15
C GLY A 132 -15.81 -0.63 12.51
N LEU A 133 -15.24 -1.83 12.43
CA LEU A 133 -15.97 -3.05 12.10
C LEU A 133 -16.31 -3.82 13.38
N PRO A 134 -17.49 -4.44 13.48
CA PRO A 134 -17.90 -5.24 14.64
C PRO A 134 -17.09 -6.56 14.76
N GLY A 135 -16.39 -6.93 13.71
CA GLY A 135 -15.56 -8.11 13.55
C GLY A 135 -15.08 -8.23 12.13
N LEU A 136 -14.39 -9.32 11.77
CA LEU A 136 -14.03 -9.57 10.38
C LEU A 136 -15.29 -9.96 9.59
N PRO A 137 -15.51 -9.33 8.40
CA PRO A 137 -16.62 -9.74 7.54
C PRO A 137 -16.43 -11.21 7.11
N ARG A 138 -17.47 -12.02 7.27
CA ARG A 138 -17.51 -13.40 6.82
C ARG A 138 -18.38 -13.52 5.57
N GLY A 139 -17.94 -14.36 4.66
CA GLY A 139 -18.61 -14.57 3.38
C GLY A 139 -17.85 -13.96 2.20
N ARG A 140 -18.28 -14.34 0.99
CA ARG A 140 -17.60 -13.97 -0.26
C ARG A 140 -17.61 -12.46 -0.48
N PRO A 141 -16.53 -11.88 -1.06
CA PRO A 141 -16.42 -10.42 -1.26
C PRO A 141 -17.64 -9.79 -1.94
N GLY A 142 -18.20 -10.43 -2.96
CA GLY A 142 -19.38 -9.92 -3.67
C GLY A 142 -20.68 -9.83 -2.84
N LYS A 143 -20.71 -10.37 -1.61
CA LYS A 143 -21.85 -10.30 -0.69
C LYS A 143 -21.67 -9.29 0.44
N ILE A 144 -20.48 -8.69 0.55
CA ILE A 144 -20.15 -7.74 1.61
C ILE A 144 -20.32 -6.31 1.09
N ARG A 145 -20.74 -5.42 1.96
CA ARG A 145 -20.90 -4.00 1.61
C ARG A 145 -19.55 -3.39 1.22
N ARG A 146 -19.52 -2.56 0.19
CA ARG A 146 -18.29 -2.00 -0.38
C ARG A 146 -17.40 -1.28 0.63
N TRP A 147 -18.00 -0.48 1.54
CA TRP A 147 -17.19 0.21 2.57
C TRP A 147 -16.65 -0.73 3.66
N ASP A 148 -17.35 -1.84 3.96
CA ASP A 148 -16.84 -2.85 4.88
C ASP A 148 -15.70 -3.64 4.23
N LEU A 149 -15.79 -3.91 2.92
CA LEU A 149 -14.68 -4.47 2.13
C LEU A 149 -13.47 -3.53 2.14
N ARG A 150 -13.68 -2.22 1.97
CA ARG A 150 -12.58 -1.25 1.99
C ARG A 150 -11.86 -1.21 3.33
N LYS A 151 -12.61 -1.22 4.43
CA LYS A 151 -12.08 -1.34 5.79
C LYS A 151 -11.34 -2.66 6.00
N ALA A 152 -11.91 -3.77 5.52
CA ALA A 152 -11.30 -5.10 5.57
C ALA A 152 -9.98 -5.16 4.75
N ALA A 153 -9.93 -4.51 3.59
CA ALA A 153 -8.71 -4.39 2.79
C ALA A 153 -7.62 -3.58 3.54
N CYS A 154 -8.00 -2.56 4.31
CA CYS A 154 -7.06 -1.88 5.20
C CYS A 154 -6.53 -2.84 6.27
N ILE A 155 -7.38 -3.66 6.92
CA ILE A 155 -6.91 -4.64 7.90
C ILE A 155 -5.82 -5.51 7.27
N ARG A 156 -6.05 -6.08 6.10
CA ARG A 156 -5.10 -6.91 5.36
C ARG A 156 -3.76 -6.18 5.11
N ALA A 157 -3.80 -4.90 4.75
CA ALA A 157 -2.61 -4.12 4.46
C ALA A 157 -1.77 -3.79 5.71
N PHE A 158 -2.39 -3.65 6.89
CA PHE A 158 -1.70 -3.33 8.12
C PHE A 158 -1.34 -4.56 8.98
N LEU A 159 -1.87 -5.73 8.64
CA LEU A 159 -1.71 -6.97 9.42
C LEU A 159 -0.24 -7.44 9.45
N GLY A 160 0.21 -7.89 10.61
CA GLY A 160 1.59 -8.31 10.84
C GLY A 160 2.53 -7.14 11.12
N ARG A 161 3.73 -7.20 10.56
CA ARG A 161 4.75 -6.15 10.68
C ARG A 161 5.35 -5.83 9.30
N PRO A 162 4.56 -5.29 8.36
CA PRO A 162 5.09 -4.95 7.06
C PRO A 162 6.20 -3.90 7.18
N ALA A 163 7.28 -4.09 6.41
CA ALA A 163 8.33 -3.09 6.27
C ALA A 163 7.87 -1.92 5.39
N LEU A 164 7.02 -2.21 4.40
CA LEU A 164 6.39 -1.23 3.52
C LEU A 164 4.87 -1.44 3.51
N ILE A 165 4.12 -0.34 3.58
CA ILE A 165 2.67 -0.34 3.37
C ILE A 165 2.37 0.53 2.16
N ILE A 166 1.70 -0.05 1.15
CA ILE A 166 1.23 0.66 -0.04
C ILE A 166 -0.29 0.84 0.06
N LEU A 167 -0.74 2.08 0.06
CA LEU A 167 -2.15 2.44 0.19
C LEU A 167 -2.62 3.15 -1.08
N GLU A 168 -3.34 2.41 -1.94
CA GLU A 168 -3.91 2.96 -3.16
C GLU A 168 -5.33 3.46 -2.88
N GLN A 169 -5.50 4.79 -2.86
CA GLN A 169 -6.79 5.45 -2.65
C GLN A 169 -7.56 4.92 -1.41
N PRO A 170 -6.94 4.74 -0.22
CA PRO A 170 -7.53 3.99 0.90
C PRO A 170 -8.85 4.53 1.40
N ALA A 171 -9.11 5.81 1.20
CA ALA A 171 -10.33 6.49 1.62
C ALA A 171 -11.39 6.61 0.52
N ARG A 172 -11.18 6.00 -0.65
CA ARG A 172 -12.15 6.04 -1.75
C ARG A 172 -13.42 5.25 -1.37
N GLY A 173 -14.57 5.93 -1.45
CA GLY A 173 -15.88 5.30 -1.18
C GLY A 173 -16.15 4.98 0.28
N VAL A 174 -15.40 5.53 1.22
CA VAL A 174 -15.68 5.47 2.66
C VAL A 174 -16.07 6.85 3.21
N TYR A 175 -16.73 6.85 4.38
CA TYR A 175 -17.16 8.09 5.03
C TYR A 175 -15.97 8.89 5.60
N ALA A 176 -16.14 10.19 5.76
CA ALA A 176 -15.11 11.11 6.23
C ALA A 176 -14.57 10.80 7.65
N ASP A 177 -15.33 10.10 8.48
CA ASP A 177 -14.94 9.62 9.80
C ASP A 177 -13.90 8.50 9.77
N PHE A 178 -13.76 7.81 8.63
CA PHE A 178 -12.75 6.76 8.45
C PHE A 178 -11.31 7.33 8.36
N ILE A 179 -11.14 8.60 7.98
CA ILE A 179 -9.81 9.18 7.77
C ILE A 179 -9.01 9.23 9.08
N ALA A 180 -9.62 9.56 10.20
CA ALA A 180 -8.91 9.62 11.48
C ALA A 180 -8.38 8.24 11.91
N PRO A 181 -9.17 7.17 11.97
CA PRO A 181 -8.67 5.82 12.24
C PRO A 181 -7.58 5.36 11.27
N LEU A 182 -7.68 5.72 9.99
CA LEU A 182 -6.66 5.39 9.00
C LEU A 182 -5.34 6.10 9.28
N LEU A 183 -5.37 7.39 9.60
CA LEU A 183 -4.18 8.15 9.98
C LEU A 183 -3.54 7.60 11.27
N ASP A 184 -4.34 7.20 12.25
CA ASP A 184 -3.87 6.58 13.48
C ASP A 184 -3.17 5.25 13.21
N ALA A 185 -3.73 4.41 12.33
CA ALA A 185 -3.13 3.15 11.90
C ALA A 185 -1.80 3.38 11.15
N VAL A 186 -1.74 4.38 10.27
CA VAL A 186 -0.51 4.80 9.58
C VAL A 186 0.54 5.24 10.59
N GLN A 187 0.19 6.10 11.55
CA GLN A 187 1.12 6.55 12.58
C GLN A 187 1.60 5.40 13.47
N PHE A 188 0.72 4.46 13.82
CA PHE A 188 1.09 3.26 14.57
C PHE A 188 2.12 2.41 13.81
N ALA A 189 1.88 2.14 12.52
CA ALA A 189 2.80 1.38 11.68
C ALA A 189 4.18 2.08 11.54
N ARG A 190 4.18 3.40 11.32
CA ARG A 190 5.40 4.22 11.22
C ARG A 190 6.24 4.20 12.50
N ARG A 191 5.60 4.27 13.69
CA ARG A 191 6.32 4.11 14.97
C ARG A 191 6.98 2.74 15.12
N ARG A 192 6.54 1.74 14.36
CA ARG A 192 7.12 0.40 14.26
C ARG A 192 8.07 0.26 13.08
N ALA A 193 8.55 1.39 12.55
CA ALA A 193 9.50 1.51 11.46
C ALA A 193 8.97 1.10 10.07
N ALA A 194 7.68 0.90 9.87
CA ALA A 194 7.11 0.71 8.54
C ALA A 194 7.23 2.01 7.71
N ALA A 195 7.68 1.90 6.46
CA ALA A 195 7.52 2.95 5.47
C ALA A 195 6.12 2.89 4.87
N VAL A 196 5.55 4.04 4.48
CA VAL A 196 4.23 4.11 3.87
C VAL A 196 4.28 4.89 2.56
N LEU A 197 3.79 4.29 1.49
CA LEU A 197 3.51 4.94 0.22
C LEU A 197 1.99 5.05 0.08
N TRP A 198 1.47 6.27 0.02
CA TRP A 198 0.02 6.52 -0.03
C TRP A 198 -0.32 7.38 -1.25
N THR A 199 -1.15 6.85 -2.17
CA THR A 199 -1.67 7.59 -3.31
C THR A 199 -3.07 8.12 -3.04
N VAL A 200 -3.36 9.36 -3.45
CA VAL A 200 -4.65 10.02 -3.22
C VAL A 200 -5.01 10.95 -4.38
N THR A 201 -6.29 10.93 -4.78
CA THR A 201 -6.85 11.88 -5.76
C THR A 201 -7.66 12.99 -5.09
N ASP A 202 -8.38 12.68 -4.01
CA ASP A 202 -9.27 13.61 -3.32
C ASP A 202 -8.50 14.73 -2.60
N PRO A 203 -8.75 16.02 -2.96
CA PRO A 203 -8.09 17.15 -2.32
C PRO A 203 -8.36 17.29 -0.82
N GLN A 204 -9.54 16.87 -0.34
CA GLN A 204 -9.88 16.98 1.09
C GLN A 204 -9.09 15.96 1.90
N ILE A 205 -8.94 14.75 1.37
CA ILE A 205 -8.11 13.71 1.98
C ILE A 205 -6.65 14.12 1.96
N TRP A 206 -6.16 14.64 0.80
CA TRP A 206 -4.83 15.20 0.69
C TRP A 206 -4.52 16.21 1.79
N ASN A 207 -5.38 17.22 1.96
CA ASN A 207 -5.18 18.30 2.94
C ASN A 207 -5.13 17.79 4.41
N ARG A 208 -5.79 16.68 4.71
CA ARG A 208 -5.73 16.04 6.02
C ARG A 208 -4.47 15.18 6.19
N ALA A 209 -4.12 14.40 5.17
CA ALA A 209 -3.02 13.43 5.23
C ALA A 209 -1.65 14.11 5.11
N VAL A 210 -1.49 15.16 4.30
CA VAL A 210 -0.21 15.80 4.02
C VAL A 210 0.48 16.38 5.28
N ARG A 211 -0.29 16.75 6.29
CA ARG A 211 0.26 17.24 7.57
C ARG A 211 1.00 16.15 8.36
N ASN A 212 0.75 14.89 8.05
CA ASN A 212 1.38 13.73 8.67
C ASN A 212 2.50 13.14 7.79
N ALA A 213 2.63 13.59 6.54
CA ALA A 213 3.62 13.09 5.60
C ALA A 213 5.03 13.58 5.97
N THR A 214 6.05 12.74 5.76
CA THR A 214 7.46 13.13 5.81
C THR A 214 7.90 13.75 4.48
N ALA A 215 7.26 13.32 3.39
CA ALA A 215 7.44 13.88 2.06
C ALA A 215 6.12 13.83 1.29
N SER A 216 5.96 14.73 0.34
CA SER A 216 4.84 14.73 -0.59
C SER A 216 5.31 14.90 -2.03
N ALA A 217 4.53 14.35 -2.95
CA ALA A 217 4.79 14.41 -4.38
C ALA A 217 3.48 14.52 -5.17
N ARG A 218 3.59 14.94 -6.44
CA ARG A 218 2.49 14.93 -7.41
C ARG A 218 2.86 14.11 -8.63
N MET A 219 1.90 13.37 -9.12
CA MET A 219 1.99 12.72 -10.43
C MET A 219 1.38 13.63 -11.49
N HIS A 220 2.21 14.04 -12.44
CA HIS A 220 1.81 14.76 -13.67
C HIS A 220 1.96 13.80 -14.84
N GLY A 221 0.91 13.09 -15.20
CA GLY A 221 0.99 11.99 -16.16
C GLY A 221 2.01 10.95 -15.67
N SER A 222 3.04 10.66 -16.46
CA SER A 222 4.08 9.67 -16.13
C SER A 222 5.19 10.17 -15.20
N GLN A 223 5.25 11.47 -14.85
CA GLN A 223 6.32 12.06 -14.08
C GLN A 223 5.92 12.31 -12.62
N LEU A 224 6.82 11.98 -11.69
CA LEU A 224 6.64 12.26 -10.27
C LEU A 224 7.47 13.49 -9.89
N GLN A 225 6.80 14.52 -9.38
CA GLN A 225 7.44 15.72 -8.88
C GLN A 225 7.35 15.79 -7.35
N MET A 226 8.50 15.76 -6.69
CA MET A 226 8.56 15.95 -5.23
C MET A 226 8.20 17.39 -4.88
N GLU A 227 7.38 17.56 -3.85
CA GLU A 227 7.07 18.88 -3.31
C GLU A 227 8.11 19.27 -2.26
N ALA A 228 8.46 20.57 -2.19
CA ALA A 228 9.35 21.06 -1.15
C ALA A 228 8.74 20.80 0.24
N SER A 229 9.55 20.24 1.16
CA SER A 229 9.13 20.08 2.55
C SER A 229 8.77 21.44 3.15
N ARG A 230 7.57 21.54 3.72
CA ARG A 230 7.11 22.74 4.42
C ARG A 230 7.71 22.86 5.80
#